data_61378672df02f24444eb14d8b739f126
#
_entry.id   61378672df02f24444eb14d8b739f126
#
_cell.length_a   1.000
_cell.length_b   1.000
_cell.length_c   1.000
_cell.angle_alpha   90.00
_cell.angle_beta   90.00
_cell.angle_gamma   90.00
#
_symmetry.space_group_name_H-M   'P 1'
#
loop_
_entity.id
_entity.type
_entity.pdbx_description
1 polymer ?
#
loop_
_entity_poly.entity_id
_entity_poly.type
_entity_poly.pdbx_seq_one_letter_code
_entity_poly.pdbx_strand_id
1 'polypeptide(L)'
;MTDLTFREAGPADVAGVVALVESAYRGESSRAGWTTEAGLLDGRRTDEDAVAAVLADPDATVLLAERDGRTLGCCELRRAGELAYFGMFAVDPASQGGGIGRRLLTHADAEAVRRWGAPAMEMTVIAQRRDLIAWYERLGFAATGERRPFPHGDERFGRPRRDDLEFVVLRRPTGAAS
;
A
#
# COMPACT_ATOMS: atom_id res chain seq x y z
N MET A 1 0.51 17.94 -20.52
CA MET A 1 0.71 17.07 -19.31
C MET A 1 -0.09 15.81 -19.51
N THR A 2 0.57 14.67 -19.56
CA THR A 2 -0.10 13.39 -19.78
C THR A 2 -0.87 12.99 -18.52
N ASP A 3 -2.10 12.49 -18.71
CA ASP A 3 -2.93 12.06 -17.60
C ASP A 3 -2.34 10.84 -16.87
N LEU A 4 -2.64 10.70 -15.59
CA LEU A 4 -2.32 9.53 -14.82
C LEU A 4 -3.22 8.37 -15.29
N THR A 5 -2.60 7.27 -15.67
CA THR A 5 -3.27 6.04 -16.10
C THR A 5 -3.07 4.93 -15.08
N PHE A 6 -3.95 3.95 -15.09
CA PHE A 6 -3.91 2.82 -14.16
C PHE A 6 -3.97 1.51 -14.93
N ARG A 7 -3.20 0.51 -14.49
CA ARG A 7 -3.25 -0.85 -15.01
C ARG A 7 -2.85 -1.88 -13.97
N GLU A 8 -3.08 -3.13 -14.26
CA GLU A 8 -2.54 -4.24 -13.47
C GLU A 8 -1.06 -4.46 -13.80
N ALA A 9 -0.30 -4.85 -12.79
CA ALA A 9 1.07 -5.30 -12.95
C ALA A 9 1.10 -6.71 -13.53
N GLY A 10 2.09 -6.96 -14.37
CA GLY A 10 2.44 -8.29 -14.85
C GLY A 10 3.82 -8.73 -14.37
N PRO A 11 4.27 -9.94 -14.77
CA PRO A 11 5.58 -10.47 -14.36
C PRO A 11 6.77 -9.54 -14.68
N ALA A 12 6.68 -8.79 -15.77
CA ALA A 12 7.74 -7.85 -16.17
C ALA A 12 7.85 -6.62 -15.25
N ASP A 13 6.83 -6.37 -14.42
CA ASP A 13 6.79 -5.22 -13.51
C ASP A 13 7.39 -5.51 -12.12
N VAL A 14 7.65 -6.79 -11.80
CA VAL A 14 8.07 -7.23 -10.44
C VAL A 14 9.24 -6.41 -9.91
N ALA A 15 10.33 -6.32 -10.67
CA ALA A 15 11.51 -5.56 -10.22
C ALA A 15 11.21 -4.08 -10.01
N GLY A 16 10.40 -3.47 -10.88
CA GLY A 16 9.98 -2.07 -10.77
C GLY A 16 9.11 -1.81 -9.55
N VAL A 17 8.19 -2.73 -9.23
CA VAL A 17 7.35 -2.66 -8.03
C VAL A 17 8.21 -2.74 -6.77
N VAL A 18 9.14 -3.70 -6.71
CA VAL A 18 10.06 -3.82 -5.57
C VAL A 18 10.86 -2.54 -5.37
N ALA A 19 11.46 -2.00 -6.45
CA ALA A 19 12.23 -0.77 -6.37
C ALA A 19 11.40 0.42 -5.88
N LEU A 20 10.16 0.55 -6.35
CA LEU A 20 9.24 1.61 -5.94
C LEU A 20 8.87 1.49 -4.45
N VAL A 21 8.49 0.30 -3.99
CA VAL A 21 8.12 0.06 -2.59
C VAL A 21 9.30 0.33 -1.66
N GLU A 22 10.48 -0.17 -2.00
CA GLU A 22 11.69 0.07 -1.21
C GLU A 22 12.05 1.56 -1.16
N SER A 23 11.94 2.28 -2.28
CA SER A 23 12.21 3.72 -2.32
C SER A 23 11.25 4.54 -1.46
N ALA A 24 10.01 4.12 -1.34
CA ALA A 24 8.98 4.83 -0.59
C ALA A 24 9.05 4.59 0.93
N TYR A 25 9.48 3.40 1.36
CA TYR A 25 9.39 2.99 2.76
C TYR A 25 10.74 2.81 3.45
N ARG A 26 11.81 2.51 2.71
CA ARG A 26 13.11 2.14 3.27
C ARG A 26 14.25 2.99 2.70
N GLY A 27 15.35 3.07 3.47
CA GLY A 27 16.58 3.75 3.05
C GLY A 27 16.49 5.27 2.97
N GLU A 28 17.55 5.88 2.47
CA GLU A 28 17.67 7.35 2.38
C GLU A 28 16.69 7.97 1.37
N SER A 29 16.39 7.29 0.26
CA SER A 29 15.44 7.78 -0.74
C SER A 29 14.03 7.94 -0.17
N SER A 30 13.63 7.09 0.78
CA SER A 30 12.32 7.16 1.43
C SER A 30 12.15 8.42 2.28
N ARG A 31 13.24 8.99 2.80
CA ARG A 31 13.22 10.19 3.64
C ARG A 31 12.81 11.46 2.90
N ALA A 32 12.89 11.44 1.58
CA ALA A 32 12.36 12.53 0.75
C ALA A 32 10.82 12.56 0.71
N GLY A 33 10.16 11.46 1.07
CA GLY A 33 8.71 11.34 1.14
C GLY A 33 8.19 11.23 2.57
N TRP A 34 6.89 11.31 2.73
CA TRP A 34 6.23 11.24 4.04
C TRP A 34 5.78 9.82 4.44
N THR A 35 5.89 8.83 3.55
CA THR A 35 5.49 7.43 3.82
C THR A 35 6.62 6.60 4.44
N THR A 36 7.80 7.15 4.65
CA THR A 36 8.98 6.43 5.15
C THR A 36 8.73 5.72 6.49
N GLU A 37 9.21 4.51 6.61
CA GLU A 37 9.28 3.72 7.85
C GLU A 37 10.73 3.61 8.38
N ALA A 38 11.68 4.34 7.77
CA ALA A 38 13.11 4.23 8.11
C ALA A 38 13.45 4.52 9.59
N GLY A 39 12.58 5.25 10.30
CA GLY A 39 12.70 5.48 11.74
C GLY A 39 12.16 4.34 12.62
N LEU A 40 11.39 3.41 12.07
CA LEU A 40 10.71 2.34 12.79
C LEU A 40 11.24 0.95 12.45
N LEU A 41 11.64 0.75 11.19
CA LEU A 41 12.02 -0.54 10.64
C LEU A 41 13.31 -0.44 9.81
N ASP A 42 14.18 -1.41 9.97
CA ASP A 42 15.32 -1.67 9.11
C ASP A 42 15.04 -2.87 8.19
N GLY A 43 15.90 -3.08 7.20
CA GLY A 43 15.78 -4.18 6.26
C GLY A 43 14.83 -3.88 5.10
N ARG A 44 14.50 -4.90 4.34
CA ARG A 44 13.64 -4.78 3.15
C ARG A 44 12.17 -4.68 3.54
N ARG A 45 11.41 -3.94 2.75
CA ARG A 45 9.94 -3.89 2.85
C ARG A 45 9.28 -5.02 2.07
N THR A 46 9.87 -5.38 0.93
CA THR A 46 9.41 -6.46 0.04
C THR A 46 10.57 -7.01 -0.80
N ASP A 47 10.34 -8.06 -1.53
CA ASP A 47 11.27 -8.64 -2.50
C ASP A 47 10.52 -9.18 -3.73
N GLU A 48 11.27 -9.63 -4.73
CA GLU A 48 10.71 -10.13 -5.98
C GLU A 48 9.82 -11.37 -5.79
N ASP A 49 10.19 -12.28 -4.88
CA ASP A 49 9.42 -13.49 -4.61
C ASP A 49 8.06 -13.13 -3.97
N ALA A 50 8.04 -12.17 -3.05
CA ALA A 50 6.82 -11.70 -2.42
C ALA A 50 5.88 -11.04 -3.44
N VAL A 51 6.39 -10.18 -4.32
CA VAL A 51 5.59 -9.54 -5.38
C VAL A 51 5.11 -10.58 -6.39
N ALA A 52 5.97 -11.50 -6.82
CA ALA A 52 5.59 -12.57 -7.75
C ALA A 52 4.50 -13.48 -7.17
N ALA A 53 4.56 -13.76 -5.87
CA ALA A 53 3.52 -14.54 -5.17
C ALA A 53 2.16 -13.84 -5.19
N VAL A 54 2.13 -12.51 -5.01
CA VAL A 54 0.88 -11.72 -5.15
C VAL A 54 0.33 -11.81 -6.56
N LEU A 55 1.18 -11.69 -7.59
CA LEU A 55 0.75 -11.77 -8.99
C LEU A 55 0.27 -13.17 -9.38
N ALA A 56 0.73 -14.22 -8.73
CA ALA A 56 0.30 -15.59 -8.95
C ALA A 56 -1.00 -15.97 -8.23
N ASP A 57 -1.43 -15.15 -7.26
CA ASP A 57 -2.65 -15.40 -6.50
C ASP A 57 -3.88 -14.93 -7.30
N PRO A 58 -4.84 -15.82 -7.64
CA PRO A 58 -6.03 -15.45 -8.40
C PRO A 58 -6.96 -14.48 -7.65
N ASP A 59 -6.85 -14.41 -6.34
CA ASP A 59 -7.62 -13.50 -5.48
C ASP A 59 -6.84 -12.21 -5.14
N ALA A 60 -5.72 -11.94 -5.83
CA ALA A 60 -4.94 -10.73 -5.62
C ALA A 60 -4.52 -10.07 -6.94
N THR A 61 -4.17 -8.82 -6.86
CA THR A 61 -3.56 -8.06 -7.96
C THR A 61 -2.69 -6.95 -7.43
N VAL A 62 -1.74 -6.49 -8.23
CA VAL A 62 -1.02 -5.25 -8.00
C VAL A 62 -1.48 -4.24 -9.04
N LEU A 63 -1.94 -3.09 -8.59
CA LEU A 63 -2.35 -1.97 -9.45
C LEU A 63 -1.22 -0.96 -9.52
N LEU A 64 -0.98 -0.45 -10.72
CA LEU A 64 0.04 0.56 -11.01
C LEU A 64 -0.61 1.86 -11.44
N ALA A 65 -0.05 2.97 -10.98
CA ALA A 65 -0.35 4.31 -11.46
C ALA A 65 0.83 4.82 -12.29
N GLU A 66 0.58 5.18 -13.53
CA GLU A 66 1.63 5.54 -14.50
C GLU A 66 1.38 6.90 -15.14
N ARG A 67 2.46 7.57 -15.48
CA ARG A 67 2.48 8.81 -16.29
C ARG A 67 3.72 8.82 -17.16
N ASP A 68 3.56 9.11 -18.45
CA ASP A 68 4.65 9.16 -19.44
C ASP A 68 5.50 7.88 -19.46
N GLY A 69 4.87 6.72 -19.32
CA GLY A 69 5.55 5.41 -19.30
C GLY A 69 6.34 5.13 -18.02
N ARG A 70 6.21 5.95 -16.97
CA ARG A 70 6.82 5.72 -15.66
C ARG A 70 5.77 5.30 -14.64
N THR A 71 6.07 4.26 -13.89
CA THR A 71 5.31 3.87 -12.70
C THR A 71 5.62 4.84 -11.56
N LEU A 72 4.59 5.52 -11.07
CA LEU A 72 4.68 6.51 -10.00
C LEU A 72 4.04 6.04 -8.69
N GLY A 73 3.24 4.99 -8.74
CA GLY A 73 2.60 4.42 -7.57
C GLY A 73 2.15 2.98 -7.81
N CYS A 74 2.01 2.24 -6.72
CA CYS A 74 1.45 0.90 -6.74
C CYS A 74 0.66 0.60 -5.47
N CYS A 75 -0.22 -0.39 -5.54
CA CYS A 75 -0.86 -1.00 -4.39
C CYS A 75 -1.20 -2.47 -4.67
N GLU A 76 -1.20 -3.26 -3.61
CA GLU A 76 -1.79 -4.59 -3.61
C GLU A 76 -3.28 -4.48 -3.30
N LEU A 77 -4.10 -5.23 -4.02
CA LEU A 77 -5.49 -5.43 -3.72
C LEU A 77 -5.75 -6.94 -3.66
N ARG A 78 -6.35 -7.43 -2.58
CA ARG A 78 -6.57 -8.84 -2.34
C ARG A 78 -7.96 -9.09 -1.78
N ARG A 79 -8.62 -10.15 -2.22
CA ARG A 79 -9.84 -10.62 -1.60
C ARG A 79 -9.57 -11.14 -0.19
N ALA A 80 -10.31 -10.67 0.78
CA ALA A 80 -10.21 -11.06 2.20
C ALA A 80 -11.61 -11.37 2.75
N GLY A 81 -12.09 -12.59 2.49
CA GLY A 81 -13.47 -12.96 2.74
C GLY A 81 -14.43 -12.14 1.89
N GLU A 82 -15.32 -11.38 2.53
CA GLU A 82 -16.22 -10.45 1.84
C GLU A 82 -15.59 -9.07 1.58
N LEU A 83 -14.46 -8.78 2.24
CA LEU A 83 -13.77 -7.50 2.12
C LEU A 83 -12.67 -7.55 1.06
N ALA A 84 -12.18 -6.38 0.67
CA ALA A 84 -10.94 -6.24 -0.07
C ALA A 84 -9.84 -5.71 0.85
N TYR A 85 -8.72 -6.42 0.94
CA TYR A 85 -7.52 -5.94 1.61
C TYR A 85 -6.75 -5.01 0.66
N PHE A 86 -6.37 -3.84 1.18
CA PHE A 86 -5.54 -2.85 0.49
C PHE A 86 -4.18 -2.79 1.18
N GLY A 87 -3.11 -3.08 0.47
CA GLY A 87 -1.76 -3.12 1.03
C GLY A 87 -0.69 -2.71 0.03
N MET A 88 0.56 -2.85 0.42
CA MET A 88 1.75 -2.54 -0.38
C MET A 88 1.62 -1.21 -1.14
N PHE A 89 0.97 -0.22 -0.51
CA PHE A 89 0.71 1.08 -1.10
C PHE A 89 1.99 1.92 -1.08
N ALA A 90 2.43 2.34 -2.24
CA ALA A 90 3.61 3.17 -2.40
C ALA A 90 3.41 4.22 -3.49
N VAL A 91 3.95 5.40 -3.27
CA VAL A 91 4.06 6.48 -4.27
C VAL A 91 5.52 6.93 -4.32
N ASP A 92 6.05 7.11 -5.52
CA ASP A 92 7.41 7.62 -5.73
C ASP A 92 7.62 8.87 -4.85
N PRO A 93 8.61 8.87 -3.93
CA PRO A 93 8.85 10.00 -3.03
C PRO A 93 8.98 11.35 -3.72
N ALA A 94 9.59 11.38 -4.91
CA ALA A 94 9.74 12.59 -5.71
C ALA A 94 8.42 13.09 -6.34
N SER A 95 7.39 12.23 -6.37
CA SER A 95 6.08 12.51 -6.99
C SER A 95 4.95 12.64 -5.97
N GLN A 96 5.24 12.54 -4.68
CA GLN A 96 4.26 12.73 -3.60
C GLN A 96 3.75 14.18 -3.57
N GLY A 97 2.52 14.36 -3.06
CA GLY A 97 1.84 15.66 -3.04
C GLY A 97 1.03 15.99 -4.29
N GLY A 98 1.20 15.25 -5.39
CA GLY A 98 0.48 15.43 -6.65
C GLY A 98 -0.88 14.70 -6.74
N GLY A 99 -1.44 14.19 -5.65
CA GLY A 99 -2.72 13.50 -5.63
C GLY A 99 -2.69 12.07 -6.19
N ILE A 100 -1.53 11.55 -6.56
CA ILE A 100 -1.36 10.20 -7.14
C ILE A 100 -1.93 9.13 -6.20
N GLY A 101 -1.58 9.20 -4.91
CA GLY A 101 -2.03 8.23 -3.91
C GLY A 101 -3.54 8.20 -3.76
N ARG A 102 -4.20 9.37 -3.74
CA ARG A 102 -5.66 9.46 -3.68
C ARG A 102 -6.31 8.84 -4.92
N ARG A 103 -5.81 9.16 -6.11
CA ARG A 103 -6.34 8.63 -7.37
C ARG A 103 -6.14 7.12 -7.48
N LEU A 104 -4.99 6.61 -7.04
CA LEU A 104 -4.73 5.17 -7.00
C LEU A 104 -5.67 4.46 -6.02
N LEU A 105 -5.90 5.03 -4.83
CA LEU A 105 -6.87 4.49 -3.87
C LEU A 105 -8.29 4.46 -4.44
N THR A 106 -8.72 5.53 -5.12
CA THR A 106 -10.03 5.57 -5.77
C THR A 106 -10.15 4.51 -6.87
N HIS A 107 -9.09 4.29 -7.63
CA HIS A 107 -9.07 3.22 -8.63
C HIS A 107 -9.13 1.83 -7.99
N ALA A 108 -8.38 1.60 -6.91
CA ALA A 108 -8.42 0.34 -6.16
C ALA A 108 -9.82 0.06 -5.57
N ASP A 109 -10.49 1.09 -5.07
CA ASP A 109 -11.87 0.99 -4.56
C ASP A 109 -12.83 0.49 -5.66
N ALA A 110 -12.78 1.09 -6.83
CA ALA A 110 -13.58 0.68 -7.98
C ALA A 110 -13.26 -0.77 -8.42
N GLU A 111 -11.99 -1.15 -8.42
CA GLU A 111 -11.55 -2.51 -8.75
C GLU A 111 -12.01 -3.55 -7.72
N ALA A 112 -12.02 -3.23 -6.44
CA ALA A 112 -12.54 -4.09 -5.38
C ALA A 112 -14.02 -4.41 -5.57
N VAL A 113 -14.81 -3.40 -5.93
CA VAL A 113 -16.23 -3.58 -6.24
C VAL A 113 -16.40 -4.40 -7.52
N ARG A 114 -15.68 -4.04 -8.58
CA ARG A 114 -15.79 -4.70 -9.90
C ARG A 114 -15.42 -6.19 -9.84
N ARG A 115 -14.37 -6.54 -9.10
CA ARG A 115 -13.84 -7.91 -9.02
C ARG A 115 -14.64 -8.80 -8.08
N TRP A 116 -14.98 -8.28 -6.90
CA TRP A 116 -15.50 -9.11 -5.82
C TRP A 116 -16.81 -8.60 -5.21
N GLY A 117 -17.32 -7.46 -5.66
CA GLY A 117 -18.48 -6.82 -5.01
C GLY A 117 -18.21 -6.49 -3.55
N ALA A 118 -16.95 -6.26 -3.18
CA ALA A 118 -16.55 -6.06 -1.80
C ALA A 118 -17.23 -4.81 -1.22
N PRO A 119 -17.94 -4.93 -0.06
CA PRO A 119 -18.64 -3.79 0.53
C PRO A 119 -17.72 -2.81 1.24
N ALA A 120 -16.49 -3.19 1.52
CA ALA A 120 -15.50 -2.34 2.17
C ALA A 120 -14.07 -2.77 1.83
N MET A 121 -13.15 -1.82 1.93
CA MET A 121 -11.71 -2.08 1.94
C MET A 121 -11.17 -2.02 3.36
N GLU A 122 -10.21 -2.90 3.66
CA GLU A 122 -9.51 -2.99 4.94
C GLU A 122 -8.01 -2.86 4.72
N MET A 123 -7.32 -2.21 5.65
CA MET A 123 -5.87 -2.15 5.68
C MET A 123 -5.33 -2.24 7.10
N THR A 124 -4.04 -2.54 7.21
CA THR A 124 -3.30 -2.45 8.46
C THR A 124 -2.24 -1.35 8.35
N VAL A 125 -2.10 -0.56 9.41
CA VAL A 125 -1.10 0.51 9.51
C VAL A 125 -0.38 0.37 10.85
N ILE A 126 0.94 0.60 10.87
CA ILE A 126 1.69 0.65 12.12
C ILE A 126 1.12 1.76 13.00
N ALA A 127 0.73 1.43 14.23
CA ALA A 127 0.04 2.33 15.15
C ALA A 127 0.82 3.63 15.44
N GLN A 128 2.15 3.56 15.39
CA GLN A 128 3.04 4.73 15.58
C GLN A 128 3.04 5.70 14.39
N ARG A 129 2.49 5.28 13.23
CA ARG A 129 2.37 6.13 12.04
C ARG A 129 1.09 6.98 12.09
N ARG A 130 1.01 7.86 13.07
CA ARG A 130 -0.16 8.72 13.30
C ARG A 130 -0.45 9.68 12.15
N ASP A 131 0.58 10.16 11.49
CA ASP A 131 0.50 11.00 10.28
C ASP A 131 -0.18 10.27 9.12
N LEU A 132 0.21 9.02 8.90
CA LEU A 132 -0.34 8.16 7.86
C LEU A 132 -1.79 7.75 8.18
N ILE A 133 -2.07 7.39 9.42
CA ILE A 133 -3.43 7.08 9.89
C ILE A 133 -4.35 8.29 9.65
N ALA A 134 -3.93 9.49 10.07
CA ALA A 134 -4.70 10.71 9.86
C ALA A 134 -4.95 11.01 8.37
N TRP A 135 -4.00 10.67 7.50
CA TRP A 135 -4.19 10.81 6.06
C TRP A 135 -5.26 9.86 5.53
N TYR A 136 -5.25 8.59 5.95
CA TYR A 136 -6.28 7.62 5.57
C TYR A 136 -7.66 7.98 6.14
N GLU A 137 -7.71 8.53 7.36
CA GLU A 137 -8.96 9.00 7.96
C GLU A 137 -9.59 10.13 7.13
N ARG A 138 -8.79 11.05 6.60
CA ARG A 138 -9.29 12.10 5.66
C ARG A 138 -9.82 11.51 4.36
N LEU A 139 -9.43 10.30 4.00
CA LEU A 139 -9.94 9.57 2.83
C LEU A 139 -11.10 8.62 3.17
N GLY A 140 -11.67 8.73 4.36
CA GLY A 140 -12.87 8.01 4.77
C GLY A 140 -12.62 6.66 5.46
N PHE A 141 -11.36 6.30 5.73
CA PHE A 141 -11.07 5.15 6.58
C PHE A 141 -11.35 5.48 8.04
N ALA A 142 -11.77 4.48 8.80
CA ALA A 142 -11.95 4.59 10.25
C ALA A 142 -11.30 3.40 10.96
N ALA A 143 -10.76 3.65 12.13
CA ALA A 143 -10.24 2.60 12.99
C ALA A 143 -11.38 1.67 13.42
N THR A 144 -11.15 0.37 13.29
CA THR A 144 -12.14 -0.65 13.69
C THR A 144 -12.07 -0.97 15.18
N GLY A 145 -11.02 -0.52 15.87
CA GLY A 145 -10.69 -0.94 17.23
C GLY A 145 -9.87 -2.23 17.30
N GLU A 146 -9.78 -2.97 16.21
CA GLU A 146 -8.94 -4.17 16.13
C GLU A 146 -7.47 -3.77 16.05
N ARG A 147 -6.62 -4.49 16.79
CA ARG A 147 -5.17 -4.41 16.73
C ARG A 147 -4.60 -5.77 16.40
N ARG A 148 -3.53 -5.77 15.61
CA ARG A 148 -2.80 -6.99 15.25
C ARG A 148 -1.35 -6.84 15.68
N PRO A 149 -0.75 -7.90 16.26
CA PRO A 149 0.65 -7.83 16.66
C PRO A 149 1.55 -7.65 15.44
N PHE A 150 2.60 -6.83 15.59
CA PHE A 150 3.68 -6.80 14.61
C PHE A 150 4.46 -8.12 14.70
N PRO A 151 4.78 -8.77 13.56
CA PRO A 151 5.48 -10.06 13.57
C PRO A 151 6.97 -9.87 13.87
N HIS A 152 7.29 -9.57 15.13
CA HIS A 152 8.67 -9.47 15.59
C HIS A 152 9.42 -10.80 15.35
N GLY A 153 10.63 -10.71 14.78
CA GLY A 153 11.44 -11.87 14.44
C GLY A 153 11.21 -12.43 13.03
N ASP A 154 10.22 -11.96 12.31
CA ASP A 154 10.04 -12.29 10.89
C ASP A 154 10.62 -11.17 10.00
N GLU A 155 11.85 -11.40 9.49
CA GLU A 155 12.57 -10.41 8.69
C GLU A 155 11.88 -10.02 7.38
N ARG A 156 10.86 -10.78 6.92
CA ARG A 156 10.02 -10.41 5.76
C ARG A 156 9.27 -9.10 5.97
N PHE A 157 9.00 -8.73 7.23
CA PHE A 157 8.36 -7.48 7.61
C PHE A 157 9.33 -6.37 8.02
N GLY A 158 10.64 -6.62 7.87
CA GLY A 158 11.71 -5.75 8.31
C GLY A 158 12.14 -6.03 9.75
N ARG A 159 13.21 -5.37 10.17
CA ARG A 159 13.75 -5.48 11.54
C ARG A 159 13.29 -4.28 12.35
N PRO A 160 12.41 -4.48 13.37
CA PRO A 160 11.90 -3.36 14.16
C PRO A 160 13.01 -2.72 15.00
N ARG A 161 13.00 -1.39 15.06
CA ARG A 161 13.84 -0.60 15.95
C ARG A 161 13.21 -0.39 17.32
N ARG A 162 11.99 -0.87 17.50
CA ARG A 162 11.19 -0.74 18.73
C ARG A 162 10.49 -2.07 19.00
N ASP A 163 10.25 -2.35 20.27
CA ASP A 163 9.58 -3.56 20.72
C ASP A 163 8.05 -3.43 20.80
N ASP A 164 7.54 -2.18 20.71
CA ASP A 164 6.14 -1.85 20.90
C ASP A 164 5.38 -1.61 19.58
N LEU A 165 5.90 -2.08 18.44
CA LEU A 165 5.19 -1.98 17.17
C LEU A 165 3.97 -2.90 17.16
N GLU A 166 2.84 -2.35 16.72
CA GLU A 166 1.61 -3.07 16.46
C GLU A 166 0.89 -2.44 15.27
N PHE A 167 -0.02 -3.21 14.66
CA PHE A 167 -0.89 -2.71 13.61
C PHE A 167 -2.24 -2.30 14.18
N VAL A 168 -2.78 -1.18 13.68
CA VAL A 168 -4.20 -0.86 13.76
C VAL A 168 -4.88 -1.25 12.45
N VAL A 169 -6.11 -1.70 12.56
CA VAL A 169 -6.94 -2.07 11.40
C VAL A 169 -7.84 -0.91 11.07
N LEU A 170 -7.73 -0.41 9.85
CA LEU A 170 -8.58 0.64 9.30
C LEU A 170 -9.52 0.04 8.25
N ARG A 171 -10.75 0.56 8.17
CA ARG A 171 -11.76 0.10 7.21
C ARG A 171 -12.50 1.29 6.63
N ARG A 172 -12.86 1.17 5.34
CA ARG A 172 -13.66 2.15 4.61
C ARG A 172 -14.71 1.43 3.76
N PRO A 173 -15.98 1.84 3.76
CA PRO A 173 -16.95 1.36 2.79
C PRO A 173 -16.48 1.65 1.36
N THR A 174 -16.70 0.73 0.44
CA THR A 174 -16.41 0.95 -0.99
C THR A 174 -17.46 1.87 -1.61
N GLY A 175 -17.06 2.57 -2.69
CA GLY A 175 -17.92 3.54 -3.36
C GLY A 175 -18.12 4.84 -2.57
N ALA A 176 -17.41 5.05 -1.47
CA ALA A 176 -17.44 6.32 -0.75
C ALA A 176 -16.78 7.43 -1.60
N ALA A 177 -17.40 8.59 -1.66
CA ALA A 177 -16.82 9.77 -2.32
C ALA A 177 -15.51 10.15 -1.60
N SER A 178 -14.46 10.44 -2.39
CA SER A 178 -13.13 10.84 -1.92
C SER A 178 -13.00 12.36 -1.88
#